data_58c7aede27d39a1d1696e719e8dd85f0
#
_entry.id   58c7aede27d39a1d1696e719e8dd85f0
#
_cell.length_a   1.000
_cell.length_b   1.000
_cell.length_c   1.000
_cell.angle_alpha   90.00
_cell.angle_beta   90.00
_cell.angle_gamma   90.00
#
_symmetry.space_group_name_H-M   'P 1'
#
loop_
_entity.id
_entity.type
_entity.pdbx_description
1 polymer ?
#
loop_
_entity_poly.entity_id
_entity_poly.type
_entity_poly.pdbx_seq_one_letter_code
_entity_poly.pdbx_strand_id
1 'polypeptide(L)'
;IRACQLDGFEERAADTLSGGELSRVHLARALAAETPLVVADEPVAALDPRYQHQTMQLFAEMARAGRSVLTVIHDLDLALRYASKVLWMHEGRIVANGTPQETFTATRLRDVFGIDAQVLSDGAHTRLEISGPA
;
A
#
# COMPACT_ATOMS: atom_id res chain seq x y z
N ILE A 1 6.80 -8.22 -16.15
CA ILE A 1 7.74 -7.16 -16.51
C ILE A 1 6.97 -5.86 -16.73
N ARG A 2 6.07 -5.73 -17.72
CA ARG A 2 5.31 -4.50 -18.02
C ARG A 2 4.51 -3.95 -16.84
N ALA A 3 3.80 -4.80 -16.11
CA ALA A 3 3.01 -4.37 -14.94
C ALA A 3 3.85 -3.67 -13.86
N CYS A 4 5.16 -3.98 -13.79
CA CYS A 4 6.11 -3.36 -12.87
C CYS A 4 7.01 -2.31 -13.56
N GLN A 5 6.72 -1.95 -14.81
CA GLN A 5 7.49 -1.00 -15.62
C GLN A 5 8.99 -1.31 -15.68
N LEU A 6 9.30 -2.53 -16.04
CA LEU A 6 10.67 -3.05 -16.20
C LEU A 6 11.01 -3.39 -17.65
N ASP A 7 10.33 -2.75 -18.62
CA ASP A 7 10.67 -2.93 -20.02
C ASP A 7 12.10 -2.41 -20.27
N GLY A 8 12.93 -3.23 -20.91
CA GLY A 8 14.33 -2.92 -21.16
C GLY A 8 15.29 -3.20 -19.97
N PHE A 9 14.81 -3.89 -18.93
CA PHE A 9 15.64 -4.28 -17.78
C PHE A 9 16.10 -5.73 -17.85
N GLU A 10 15.70 -6.49 -18.85
CA GLU A 10 15.85 -7.94 -18.95
C GLU A 10 17.32 -8.38 -18.86
N GLU A 11 18.24 -7.60 -19.45
CA GLU A 11 19.68 -7.89 -19.48
C GLU A 11 20.49 -7.08 -18.47
N ARG A 12 19.84 -6.26 -17.62
CA ARG A 12 20.55 -5.45 -16.62
C ARG A 12 20.93 -6.28 -15.40
N ALA A 13 22.19 -6.19 -14.98
CA ALA A 13 22.64 -6.83 -13.76
C ALA A 13 21.98 -6.18 -12.51
N ALA A 14 21.55 -7.00 -11.57
CA ALA A 14 20.79 -6.53 -10.40
C ALA A 14 21.58 -5.54 -9.51
N ASP A 15 22.89 -5.64 -9.48
CA ASP A 15 23.80 -4.76 -8.74
C ASP A 15 23.96 -3.37 -9.38
N THR A 16 23.49 -3.19 -10.62
CA THR A 16 23.48 -1.91 -11.32
C THR A 16 22.16 -1.13 -11.14
N LEU A 17 21.18 -1.72 -10.45
CA LEU A 17 19.87 -1.13 -10.27
C LEU A 17 19.83 -0.19 -9.05
N SER A 18 19.10 0.91 -9.17
CA SER A 18 18.73 1.73 -8.01
C SER A 18 17.84 0.95 -7.03
N GLY A 19 17.73 1.41 -5.77
CA GLY A 19 16.88 0.76 -4.78
C GLY A 19 15.42 0.63 -5.23
N GLY A 20 14.88 1.66 -5.87
CA GLY A 20 13.51 1.63 -6.40
C GLY A 20 13.35 0.68 -7.61
N GLU A 21 14.34 0.61 -8.49
CA GLU A 21 14.35 -0.36 -9.61
C GLU A 21 14.42 -1.79 -9.07
N LEU A 22 15.28 -2.05 -8.09
CA LEU A 22 15.41 -3.35 -7.46
C LEU A 22 14.12 -3.77 -6.74
N SER A 23 13.45 -2.85 -6.04
CA SER A 23 12.16 -3.12 -5.40
C SER A 23 11.10 -3.54 -6.42
N ARG A 24 11.05 -2.89 -7.59
CA ARG A 24 10.15 -3.28 -8.68
C ARG A 24 10.50 -4.66 -9.27
N VAL A 25 11.78 -5.00 -9.35
CA VAL A 25 12.21 -6.34 -9.78
C VAL A 25 11.78 -7.41 -8.77
N HIS A 26 11.91 -7.15 -7.47
CA HIS A 26 11.42 -8.06 -6.44
C HIS A 26 9.90 -8.24 -6.51
N LEU A 27 9.16 -7.14 -6.72
CA LEU A 27 7.72 -7.20 -6.93
C LEU A 27 7.36 -8.04 -8.17
N ALA A 28 8.02 -7.79 -9.32
CA ALA A 28 7.78 -8.54 -10.54
C ALA A 28 8.04 -10.04 -10.36
N ARG A 29 9.11 -10.40 -9.64
CA ARG A 29 9.44 -11.79 -9.29
C ARG A 29 8.35 -12.44 -8.45
N ALA A 30 7.84 -11.74 -7.42
CA ALA A 30 6.76 -12.25 -6.57
C ALA A 30 5.46 -12.45 -7.37
N LEU A 31 5.16 -11.53 -8.29
CA LEU A 31 3.96 -11.60 -9.12
C LEU A 31 4.02 -12.66 -10.21
N ALA A 32 5.21 -12.99 -10.70
CA ALA A 32 5.43 -14.02 -11.73
C ALA A 32 5.04 -15.43 -11.27
N ALA A 33 4.97 -15.66 -9.95
CA ALA A 33 4.51 -16.94 -9.39
C ALA A 33 2.98 -17.17 -9.55
N GLU A 34 2.22 -16.14 -9.95
CA GLU A 34 0.77 -16.17 -10.18
C GLU A 34 -0.05 -16.83 -9.05
N THR A 35 0.44 -16.72 -7.82
CA THR A 35 -0.21 -17.30 -6.64
C THR A 35 -1.57 -16.65 -6.37
N PRO A 36 -2.55 -17.39 -5.80
CA PRO A 36 -3.85 -16.81 -5.43
C PRO A 36 -3.76 -15.79 -4.29
N LEU A 37 -2.69 -15.82 -3.50
CA LEU A 37 -2.40 -14.89 -2.41
C LEU A 37 -1.02 -14.27 -2.63
N VAL A 38 -0.94 -12.95 -2.53
CA VAL A 38 0.30 -12.18 -2.44
C VAL A 38 0.39 -11.57 -1.06
N VAL A 39 1.52 -11.77 -0.39
CA VAL A 39 1.85 -11.11 0.89
C VAL A 39 3.06 -10.21 0.65
N ALA A 40 2.93 -8.94 0.98
CA ALA A 40 3.96 -7.95 0.77
C ALA A 40 4.15 -7.08 2.04
N ASP A 41 5.38 -7.00 2.51
CA ASP A 41 5.76 -6.18 3.66
C ASP A 41 6.45 -4.91 3.14
N GLU A 42 5.84 -3.75 3.39
CA GLU A 42 6.27 -2.42 2.98
C GLU A 42 6.72 -2.31 1.50
N PRO A 43 5.95 -2.84 0.54
CA PRO A 43 6.41 -2.98 -0.85
C PRO A 43 6.61 -1.63 -1.58
N VAL A 44 6.21 -0.54 -0.95
CA VAL A 44 6.25 0.82 -1.54
C VAL A 44 7.20 1.77 -0.82
N ALA A 45 7.81 1.37 0.31
CA ALA A 45 8.60 2.27 1.16
C ALA A 45 9.80 2.91 0.45
N ALA A 46 10.44 2.18 -0.48
CA ALA A 46 11.61 2.65 -1.22
C ALA A 46 11.29 3.24 -2.61
N LEU A 47 10.00 3.44 -2.92
CA LEU A 47 9.54 3.93 -4.21
C LEU A 47 9.22 5.42 -4.15
N ASP A 48 9.42 6.12 -5.27
CA ASP A 48 8.89 7.47 -5.42
C ASP A 48 7.35 7.48 -5.51
N PRO A 49 6.68 8.62 -5.25
CA PRO A 49 5.21 8.68 -5.18
C PRO A 49 4.50 8.11 -6.42
N ARG A 50 5.05 8.31 -7.61
CA ARG A 50 4.46 7.78 -8.84
C ARG A 50 4.41 6.25 -8.80
N TYR A 51 5.53 5.62 -8.44
CA TYR A 51 5.63 4.14 -8.40
C TYR A 51 4.89 3.56 -7.21
N GLN A 52 4.79 4.27 -6.09
CA GLN A 52 3.94 3.87 -4.96
C GLN A 52 2.48 3.73 -5.42
N HIS A 53 1.92 4.76 -6.05
CA HIS A 53 0.55 4.73 -6.56
C HIS A 53 0.33 3.64 -7.61
N GLN A 54 1.28 3.44 -8.52
CA GLN A 54 1.19 2.38 -9.54
C GLN A 54 1.20 0.98 -8.94
N THR A 55 2.04 0.74 -7.93
CA THR A 55 2.09 -0.55 -7.21
C THR A 55 0.77 -0.81 -6.48
N MET A 56 0.25 0.18 -5.76
CA MET A 56 -1.01 0.03 -5.04
C MET A 56 -2.20 -0.14 -6.00
N GLN A 57 -2.19 0.54 -7.15
CA GLN A 57 -3.20 0.34 -8.18
C GLN A 57 -3.14 -1.10 -8.74
N LEU A 58 -1.95 -1.61 -9.03
CA LEU A 58 -1.76 -2.99 -9.49
C LEU A 58 -2.32 -4.00 -8.47
N PHE A 59 -2.06 -3.80 -7.18
CA PHE A 59 -2.61 -4.64 -6.12
C PHE A 59 -4.15 -4.59 -6.08
N ALA A 60 -4.74 -3.40 -6.22
CA ALA A 60 -6.19 -3.26 -6.28
C ALA A 60 -6.79 -3.92 -7.53
N GLU A 61 -6.12 -3.87 -8.67
CA GLU A 61 -6.53 -4.57 -9.89
C GLU A 61 -6.46 -6.09 -9.74
N MET A 62 -5.41 -6.61 -9.12
CA MET A 62 -5.28 -8.03 -8.79
C MET A 62 -6.41 -8.51 -7.86
N ALA A 63 -6.73 -7.72 -6.84
CA ALA A 63 -7.84 -8.03 -5.93
C ALA A 63 -9.18 -8.06 -6.67
N ARG A 64 -9.44 -7.11 -7.57
CA ARG A 64 -10.64 -7.10 -8.43
C ARG A 64 -10.69 -8.29 -9.40
N ALA A 65 -9.55 -8.80 -9.81
CA ALA A 65 -9.43 -10.00 -10.63
C ALA A 65 -9.55 -11.32 -9.83
N GLY A 66 -9.87 -11.26 -8.52
CA GLY A 66 -10.13 -12.43 -7.67
C GLY A 66 -8.91 -12.98 -6.93
N ARG A 67 -7.75 -12.32 -6.99
CA ARG A 67 -6.59 -12.66 -6.16
C ARG A 67 -6.68 -11.99 -4.79
N SER A 68 -6.08 -12.57 -3.79
CA SER A 68 -5.94 -11.95 -2.46
C SER A 68 -4.61 -11.23 -2.36
N VAL A 69 -4.61 -10.00 -1.86
CA VAL A 69 -3.40 -9.23 -1.58
C VAL A 69 -3.44 -8.78 -0.12
N LEU A 70 -2.44 -9.18 0.65
CA LEU A 70 -2.20 -8.70 2.01
C LEU A 70 -0.92 -7.88 2.00
N THR A 71 -1.02 -6.60 2.36
CA THR A 71 0.16 -5.74 2.39
C THR A 71 0.23 -4.97 3.71
N VAL A 72 1.45 -4.85 4.25
CA VAL A 72 1.76 -3.94 5.35
C VAL A 72 2.24 -2.63 4.73
N ILE A 73 1.64 -1.52 5.14
CA ILE A 73 2.05 -0.18 4.70
C ILE A 73 1.91 0.80 5.86
N HIS A 74 2.76 1.82 5.87
CA HIS A 74 2.71 2.91 6.85
C HIS A 74 2.04 4.17 6.31
N ASP A 75 1.92 4.28 4.99
CA ASP A 75 1.25 5.41 4.33
C ASP A 75 -0.27 5.25 4.46
N LEU A 76 -0.85 6.08 5.33
CA LEU A 76 -2.28 6.07 5.62
C LEU A 76 -3.13 6.53 4.43
N ASP A 77 -2.61 7.44 3.60
CA ASP A 77 -3.31 7.92 2.40
C ASP A 77 -3.40 6.81 1.34
N LEU A 78 -2.32 6.05 1.14
CA LEU A 78 -2.33 4.88 0.26
C LEU A 78 -3.30 3.81 0.77
N ALA A 79 -3.32 3.53 2.08
CA ALA A 79 -4.27 2.60 2.67
C ALA A 79 -5.72 3.06 2.46
N LEU A 80 -6.01 4.32 2.76
CA LEU A 80 -7.35 4.91 2.61
C LEU A 80 -7.85 4.87 1.16
N ARG A 81 -6.95 5.06 0.20
CA ARG A 81 -7.27 5.15 -1.22
C ARG A 81 -7.42 3.80 -1.92
N TYR A 82 -6.59 2.83 -1.58
CA TYR A 82 -6.47 1.60 -2.36
C TYR A 82 -6.97 0.34 -1.66
N ALA A 83 -7.00 0.31 -0.33
CA ALA A 83 -7.42 -0.87 0.39
C ALA A 83 -8.94 -1.08 0.33
N SER A 84 -9.37 -2.31 0.08
CA SER A 84 -10.77 -2.71 0.25
C SER A 84 -11.10 -3.02 1.73
N LYS A 85 -10.08 -3.42 2.49
CA LYS A 85 -10.16 -3.76 3.91
C LYS A 85 -8.88 -3.38 4.62
N VAL A 86 -8.98 -2.89 5.85
CA VAL A 86 -7.85 -2.50 6.68
C VAL A 86 -7.89 -3.25 8.00
N LEU A 87 -6.75 -3.79 8.39
CA LEU A 87 -6.49 -4.35 9.71
C LEU A 87 -5.60 -3.36 10.45
N TRP A 88 -6.11 -2.80 11.54
CA TRP A 88 -5.34 -1.91 12.41
C TRP A 88 -4.66 -2.71 13.49
N MET A 89 -3.34 -2.61 13.55
CA MET A 89 -2.54 -3.27 14.58
C MET A 89 -1.94 -2.26 15.53
N HIS A 90 -2.04 -2.53 16.83
CA HIS A 90 -1.43 -1.74 17.87
C HIS A 90 -0.95 -2.68 18.98
N GLU A 91 0.28 -2.51 19.46
CA GLU A 91 0.90 -3.33 20.51
C GLU A 91 0.75 -4.85 20.26
N GLY A 92 0.94 -5.30 19.02
CA GLY A 92 0.86 -6.70 18.62
C GLY A 92 -0.56 -7.29 18.56
N ARG A 93 -1.60 -6.45 18.62
CA ARG A 93 -3.01 -6.87 18.58
C ARG A 93 -3.75 -6.19 17.43
N ILE A 94 -4.73 -6.89 16.86
CA ILE A 94 -5.67 -6.28 15.92
C ILE A 94 -6.71 -5.51 16.74
N VAL A 95 -6.72 -4.18 16.60
CA VAL A 95 -7.62 -3.28 17.32
C VAL A 95 -8.82 -2.85 16.48
N ALA A 96 -8.76 -3.03 15.16
CA ALA A 96 -9.90 -2.85 14.27
C ALA A 96 -9.71 -3.62 12.95
N ASN A 97 -10.85 -3.91 12.31
CA ASN A 97 -10.93 -4.60 11.04
C ASN A 97 -12.20 -4.15 10.31
N GLY A 98 -12.08 -3.66 9.09
CA GLY A 98 -13.22 -3.18 8.30
C GLY A 98 -12.76 -2.42 7.07
N THR A 99 -13.69 -1.79 6.38
CA THR A 99 -13.38 -0.89 5.27
C THR A 99 -12.61 0.35 5.76
N PRO A 100 -11.87 1.04 4.89
CA PRO A 100 -11.26 2.31 5.25
C PRO A 100 -12.27 3.30 5.85
N GLN A 101 -13.46 3.44 5.25
CA GLN A 101 -14.50 4.35 5.70
C GLN A 101 -14.99 4.05 7.12
N GLU A 102 -15.07 2.78 7.49
CA GLU A 102 -15.49 2.35 8.84
C GLU A 102 -14.38 2.50 9.87
N THR A 103 -13.13 2.36 9.46
CA THR A 103 -12.02 2.18 10.39
C THR A 103 -11.11 3.38 10.57
N PHE A 104 -11.06 4.33 9.61
CA PHE A 104 -10.29 5.57 9.75
C PHE A 104 -11.06 6.60 10.57
N THR A 105 -11.00 6.48 11.87
CA THR A 105 -11.64 7.42 12.81
C THR A 105 -10.58 8.30 13.49
N ALA A 106 -10.94 9.55 13.85
CA ALA A 106 -10.03 10.45 14.55
C ALA A 106 -9.47 9.82 15.85
N THR A 107 -10.33 9.13 16.61
CA THR A 107 -9.91 8.42 17.83
C THR A 107 -8.84 7.38 17.53
N ARG A 108 -9.05 6.54 16.50
CA ARG A 108 -8.08 5.48 16.15
C ARG A 108 -6.77 6.04 15.62
N LEU A 109 -6.82 7.10 14.82
CA LEU A 109 -5.62 7.78 14.33
C LEU A 109 -4.79 8.34 15.49
N ARG A 110 -5.46 8.89 16.50
CA ARG A 110 -4.81 9.35 17.73
C ARG A 110 -4.23 8.19 18.55
N ASP A 111 -5.03 7.16 18.82
CA ASP A 111 -4.63 6.06 19.70
C ASP A 111 -3.52 5.19 19.11
N VAL A 112 -3.52 4.97 17.80
CA VAL A 112 -2.56 4.07 17.13
C VAL A 112 -1.32 4.81 16.61
N PHE A 113 -1.48 6.01 16.08
CA PHE A 113 -0.40 6.77 15.45
C PHE A 113 0.01 8.03 16.19
N GLY A 114 -0.74 8.43 17.23
CA GLY A 114 -0.44 9.65 17.98
C GLY A 114 -0.61 10.92 17.16
N ILE A 115 -1.55 10.93 16.22
CA ILE A 115 -1.81 12.07 15.33
C ILE A 115 -3.24 12.56 15.44
N ASP A 116 -3.42 13.88 15.39
CA ASP A 116 -4.71 14.51 15.17
C ASP A 116 -4.97 14.62 13.68
N ALA A 117 -5.94 13.84 13.21
CA ALA A 117 -6.27 13.77 11.81
C ALA A 117 -7.75 13.45 11.59
N GLN A 118 -8.26 13.81 10.41
CA GLN A 118 -9.61 13.49 9.98
C GLN A 118 -9.65 13.07 8.52
N VAL A 119 -10.63 12.24 8.19
CA VAL A 119 -10.90 11.84 6.80
C VAL A 119 -11.87 12.84 6.20
N LEU A 120 -11.46 13.46 5.12
CA LEU A 120 -12.29 14.35 4.31
C LEU A 120 -12.70 13.65 3.03
N SER A 121 -14.00 13.73 2.69
CA SER A 121 -14.51 13.21 1.41
C SER A 121 -15.36 14.29 0.74
N ASP A 122 -15.08 14.55 -0.53
CA ASP A 122 -15.85 15.46 -1.40
C ASP A 122 -16.81 14.69 -2.35
N GLY A 123 -17.00 13.40 -2.10
CA GLY A 123 -17.82 12.49 -2.92
C GLY A 123 -17.07 11.84 -4.07
N ALA A 124 -16.02 12.45 -4.58
CA ALA A 124 -15.18 11.89 -5.66
C ALA A 124 -13.83 11.39 -5.11
N HIS A 125 -13.31 12.08 -4.10
CA HIS A 125 -12.01 11.78 -3.51
C HIS A 125 -12.11 11.72 -1.99
N THR A 126 -11.35 10.79 -1.41
CA THR A 126 -11.17 10.68 0.03
C THR A 126 -9.71 10.91 0.34
N ARG A 127 -9.42 11.76 1.31
CA ARG A 127 -8.06 12.10 1.73
C ARG A 127 -7.99 12.20 3.25
N LEU A 128 -6.79 11.98 3.76
CA LEU A 128 -6.47 12.22 5.17
C LEU A 128 -5.94 13.66 5.34
N GLU A 129 -6.51 14.41 6.28
CA GLU A 129 -5.99 15.70 6.69
C GLU A 129 -5.39 15.56 8.10
N ILE A 130 -4.07 15.72 8.20
CA ILE A 130 -3.34 15.65 9.45
C ILE A 130 -3.15 17.07 9.96
N SER A 131 -3.63 17.33 11.19
CA SER A 131 -3.53 18.64 11.84
C SER A 131 -2.25 18.77 12.69
N GLY A 132 -1.70 17.64 13.15
CA GLY A 132 -0.48 17.61 13.94
C GLY A 132 -0.33 16.35 14.79
N PRO A 133 0.68 16.30 15.67
CA PRO A 133 0.76 15.27 16.70
C PRO A 133 -0.39 15.44 17.71
N ALA A 134 -0.86 14.34 18.26
CA ALA A 134 -1.93 14.31 19.27
C ALA A 134 -1.40 14.60 20.69
#